data_20414ebe40f42af3c88939f9dbffac53
#
_entry.id   20414ebe40f42af3c88939f9dbffac53
#
_cell.length_a   1.000
_cell.length_b   1.000
_cell.length_c   1.000
_cell.angle_alpha   90.00
_cell.angle_beta   90.00
_cell.angle_gamma   90.00
#
_symmetry.space_group_name_H-M   'P 1'
#
loop_
_entity.id
_entity.type
_entity.pdbx_description
1 polymer ?
#
loop_
_entity_poly.entity_id
_entity_poly.type
_entity_poly.pdbx_seq_one_letter_code
_entity_poly.pdbx_strand_id
1 'polypeptide(L)'
;MCIRDRSIRKDKNFYDGNYHDHDVIPKNGLKTARMLGHITYLSEEHMDNRFGRRFQDSESKMNKGIDFEIENYLQYKGNQFSESFDANSYILMTKAMDNYDAGKSMGLIDSFKSIKAKLLIVGFYSDWLYPPERGKEIQLAAMQNNINSSYVILAGDHGHDSFLFHTDKYSKIIRKFITS
;
A
#
# COMPACT_ATOMS: atom_id res chain seq x y z
N MET A 1 -3.19 10.34 -11.79
CA MET A 1 -3.68 10.92 -10.52
C MET A 1 -4.37 9.82 -9.72
N CYS A 2 -3.87 9.51 -8.55
CA CYS A 2 -4.42 8.47 -7.69
C CYS A 2 -5.85 8.83 -7.24
N ILE A 3 -6.76 7.86 -7.19
CA ILE A 3 -8.14 8.07 -6.71
C ILE A 3 -8.17 8.59 -5.26
N ARG A 4 -7.18 8.22 -4.46
CA ARG A 4 -6.99 8.70 -3.08
C ARG A 4 -6.71 10.20 -3.03
N ASP A 5 -5.84 10.72 -3.90
CA ASP A 5 -5.57 12.17 -4.02
C ASP A 5 -6.82 12.94 -4.42
N ARG A 6 -7.60 12.35 -5.33
CA ARG A 6 -8.85 12.96 -5.77
C ARG A 6 -9.85 13.08 -4.63
N SER A 7 -9.96 12.10 -3.74
CA SER A 7 -10.84 12.19 -2.58
C SER A 7 -10.46 13.34 -1.64
N ILE A 8 -9.15 13.53 -1.40
CA ILE A 8 -8.66 14.63 -0.57
C ILE A 8 -8.93 15.99 -1.23
N ARG A 9 -8.59 16.14 -2.53
CA ARG A 9 -8.78 17.39 -3.27
C ARG A 9 -10.24 17.79 -3.46
N LYS A 10 -11.16 16.83 -3.36
CA LYS A 10 -12.61 17.06 -3.44
C LYS A 10 -13.29 17.30 -2.10
N ASP A 11 -12.53 17.17 -1.00
CA ASP A 11 -13.05 17.55 0.32
C ASP A 11 -13.27 19.06 0.35
N LYS A 12 -14.45 19.46 0.84
CA LYS A 12 -14.83 20.88 0.94
C LYS A 12 -13.89 21.71 1.79
N ASN A 13 -13.18 21.07 2.73
CA ASN A 13 -12.23 21.71 3.63
C ASN A 13 -10.77 21.66 3.09
N PHE A 14 -10.54 21.25 1.85
CA PHE A 14 -9.19 21.18 1.30
C PHE A 14 -8.63 22.54 0.86
N TYR A 15 -9.49 23.45 0.38
CA TYR A 15 -9.14 24.82 -0.03
C TYR A 15 -7.90 24.87 -0.95
N ASP A 16 -7.84 24.00 -1.94
CA ASP A 16 -6.70 23.87 -2.86
C ASP A 16 -5.33 23.71 -2.18
N GLY A 17 -5.33 23.19 -0.96
CA GLY A 17 -4.15 22.98 -0.12
C GLY A 17 -3.94 24.03 0.96
N ASN A 18 -4.74 25.10 0.99
CA ASN A 18 -4.60 26.21 1.96
C ASN A 18 -5.49 26.05 3.20
N TYR A 19 -5.90 24.82 3.53
CA TYR A 19 -6.81 24.52 4.64
C TYR A 19 -6.27 24.94 6.01
N HIS A 20 -4.96 25.09 6.17
CA HIS A 20 -4.36 25.62 7.40
C HIS A 20 -4.74 27.09 7.66
N ASP A 21 -4.89 27.89 6.61
CA ASP A 21 -5.29 29.30 6.73
C ASP A 21 -6.75 29.45 7.21
N HIS A 22 -7.52 28.36 7.12
CA HIS A 22 -8.93 28.30 7.56
C HIS A 22 -9.11 27.55 8.89
N ASP A 23 -8.01 27.10 9.52
CA ASP A 23 -8.03 26.30 10.76
C ASP A 23 -8.94 25.04 10.65
N VAL A 24 -8.90 24.38 9.50
CA VAL A 24 -9.66 23.15 9.23
C VAL A 24 -8.77 22.06 8.67
N ILE A 25 -9.29 20.83 8.66
CA ILE A 25 -8.61 19.66 8.07
C ILE A 25 -9.60 19.00 7.09
N PRO A 26 -9.15 18.56 5.91
CA PRO A 26 -9.97 17.81 4.94
C PRO A 26 -10.16 16.35 5.41
N LYS A 27 -10.81 16.17 6.56
CA LYS A 27 -10.94 14.88 7.26
C LYS A 27 -11.65 13.82 6.42
N ASN A 28 -12.71 14.20 5.69
CA ASN A 28 -13.47 13.23 4.90
C ASN A 28 -12.63 12.70 3.71
N GLY A 29 -11.88 13.58 3.07
CA GLY A 29 -10.97 13.21 1.99
C GLY A 29 -9.86 12.28 2.47
N LEU A 30 -9.20 12.61 3.59
CA LEU A 30 -8.17 11.78 4.23
C LEU A 30 -8.73 10.42 4.68
N LYS A 31 -9.91 10.41 5.31
CA LYS A 31 -10.62 9.20 5.72
C LYS A 31 -10.86 8.27 4.52
N THR A 32 -11.43 8.79 3.45
CA THR A 32 -11.70 8.02 2.23
C THR A 32 -10.40 7.50 1.61
N ALA A 33 -9.36 8.33 1.54
CA ALA A 33 -8.06 7.91 1.03
C ALA A 33 -7.46 6.74 1.84
N ARG A 34 -7.60 6.78 3.17
CA ARG A 34 -7.13 5.69 4.05
C ARG A 34 -7.95 4.41 3.91
N MET A 35 -9.26 4.51 3.81
CA MET A 35 -10.15 3.36 3.57
C MET A 35 -9.79 2.65 2.26
N LEU A 36 -9.59 3.41 1.17
CA LEU A 36 -9.11 2.87 -0.10
C LEU A 36 -7.72 2.22 0.02
N GLY A 37 -6.82 2.80 0.83
CA GLY A 37 -5.54 2.19 1.14
C GLY A 37 -5.70 0.81 1.75
N HIS A 38 -6.50 0.68 2.80
CA HIS A 38 -6.75 -0.61 3.45
C HIS A 38 -7.34 -1.66 2.52
N ILE A 39 -8.30 -1.29 1.67
CA ILE A 39 -8.87 -2.20 0.68
C ILE A 39 -7.80 -2.69 -0.30
N THR A 40 -6.89 -1.84 -0.73
CA THR A 40 -5.87 -2.20 -1.73
C THR A 40 -4.65 -2.91 -1.15
N TYR A 41 -4.40 -2.79 0.16
CA TYR A 41 -3.23 -3.40 0.81
C TYR A 41 -3.49 -4.81 1.32
N LEU A 42 -4.73 -5.11 1.70
CA LEU A 42 -5.09 -6.40 2.26
C LEU A 42 -5.50 -7.40 1.16
N SER A 43 -5.24 -8.67 1.38
CA SER A 43 -5.67 -9.73 0.47
C SER A 43 -7.17 -10.03 0.64
N GLU A 44 -7.79 -10.62 -0.38
CA GLU A 44 -9.15 -11.15 -0.32
C GLU A 44 -9.30 -12.15 0.82
N GLU A 45 -8.39 -13.13 0.92
CA GLU A 45 -8.38 -14.14 1.97
C GLU A 45 -8.32 -13.53 3.37
N HIS A 46 -7.46 -12.52 3.60
CA HIS A 46 -7.39 -11.83 4.88
C HIS A 46 -8.70 -11.11 5.22
N MET A 47 -9.29 -10.44 4.23
CA MET A 47 -10.56 -9.72 4.40
C MET A 47 -11.71 -10.67 4.70
N ASP A 48 -11.78 -11.80 3.99
CA ASP A 48 -12.83 -12.80 4.19
C ASP A 48 -12.69 -13.51 5.54
N ASN A 49 -11.50 -13.97 5.88
CA ASN A 49 -11.22 -14.61 7.18
C ASN A 49 -11.52 -13.69 8.36
N ARG A 50 -11.17 -12.40 8.23
CA ARG A 50 -11.32 -11.43 9.32
C ARG A 50 -12.74 -10.89 9.44
N PHE A 51 -13.41 -10.61 8.35
CA PHE A 51 -14.70 -9.91 8.35
C PHE A 51 -15.82 -10.74 7.72
N GLY A 52 -15.55 -11.39 6.58
CA GLY A 52 -16.56 -12.12 5.81
C GLY A 52 -17.82 -11.28 5.60
N ARG A 53 -18.96 -11.85 5.90
CA ARG A 53 -20.27 -11.16 5.92
C ARG A 53 -20.81 -10.94 7.34
N ARG A 54 -19.92 -10.78 8.33
CA ARG A 54 -20.35 -10.59 9.71
C ARG A 54 -20.96 -9.22 9.91
N PHE A 55 -22.13 -9.21 10.58
CA PHE A 55 -22.77 -7.99 11.06
C PHE A 55 -22.16 -7.56 12.39
N GLN A 56 -22.19 -6.26 12.67
CA GLN A 56 -21.75 -5.71 13.96
C GLN A 56 -22.65 -6.16 15.11
N ASP A 57 -23.97 -6.17 14.86
CA ASP A 57 -24.98 -6.68 15.79
C ASP A 57 -25.75 -7.81 15.13
N SER A 58 -25.99 -8.90 15.88
CA SER A 58 -26.78 -10.05 15.40
C SER A 58 -28.24 -9.72 15.05
N GLU A 59 -28.73 -8.53 15.43
CA GLU A 59 -30.07 -8.03 15.18
C GLU A 59 -30.13 -6.88 14.16
N SER A 60 -29.05 -6.58 13.42
CA SER A 60 -29.03 -5.49 12.47
C SER A 60 -30.07 -5.68 11.38
N LYS A 61 -31.18 -5.01 11.58
CA LYS A 61 -32.19 -4.76 10.56
C LYS A 61 -31.76 -3.49 9.85
N MET A 62 -31.32 -3.58 8.58
CA MET A 62 -31.05 -2.49 7.62
C MET A 62 -31.32 -1.08 8.18
N ASN A 63 -30.58 -0.69 9.20
CA ASN A 63 -30.66 0.64 9.77
C ASN A 63 -29.73 1.57 8.97
N LYS A 64 -30.01 2.86 8.95
CA LYS A 64 -29.21 3.88 8.24
C LYS A 64 -27.79 4.08 8.82
N GLY A 65 -27.20 3.03 9.40
CA GLY A 65 -25.91 3.05 10.08
C GLY A 65 -24.87 2.12 9.45
N ILE A 66 -23.90 1.72 10.27
CA ILE A 66 -22.87 0.75 9.92
C ILE A 66 -23.43 -0.64 10.24
N ASP A 67 -23.59 -1.47 9.21
CA ASP A 67 -24.16 -2.80 9.36
C ASP A 67 -23.10 -3.89 9.49
N PHE A 68 -22.00 -3.83 8.71
CA PHE A 68 -20.98 -4.86 8.67
C PHE A 68 -19.72 -4.49 9.48
N GLU A 69 -19.05 -5.51 10.03
CA GLU A 69 -17.79 -5.34 10.76
C GLU A 69 -16.71 -4.63 9.91
N ILE A 70 -16.64 -4.94 8.62
CA ILE A 70 -15.70 -4.31 7.70
C ILE A 70 -15.92 -2.80 7.58
N GLU A 71 -17.18 -2.34 7.56
CA GLU A 71 -17.50 -0.92 7.48
C GLU A 71 -16.99 -0.18 8.73
N ASN A 72 -17.23 -0.74 9.91
CA ASN A 72 -16.73 -0.18 11.16
C ASN A 72 -15.21 -0.12 11.19
N TYR A 73 -14.56 -1.20 10.79
CA TYR A 73 -13.09 -1.25 10.70
C TYR A 73 -12.53 -0.17 9.78
N LEU A 74 -13.07 -0.04 8.58
CA LEU A 74 -12.62 0.96 7.61
C LEU A 74 -12.87 2.38 8.12
N GLN A 75 -14.03 2.64 8.71
CA GLN A 75 -14.34 3.94 9.30
C GLN A 75 -13.41 4.28 10.47
N TYR A 76 -13.17 3.32 11.38
CA TYR A 76 -12.25 3.51 12.49
C TYR A 76 -10.84 3.87 11.99
N LYS A 77 -10.31 3.11 11.03
CA LYS A 77 -8.98 3.35 10.45
C LYS A 77 -8.90 4.67 9.69
N GLY A 78 -9.96 5.02 8.99
CA GLY A 78 -10.08 6.31 8.31
C GLY A 78 -10.09 7.49 9.28
N ASN A 79 -10.88 7.40 10.34
CA ASN A 79 -10.95 8.45 11.38
C ASN A 79 -9.59 8.65 12.05
N GLN A 80 -8.98 7.57 12.56
CA GLN A 80 -7.66 7.63 13.21
C GLN A 80 -6.61 8.29 12.32
N PHE A 81 -6.58 7.95 11.03
CA PHE A 81 -5.65 8.53 10.08
C PHE A 81 -5.91 10.02 9.83
N SER A 82 -7.17 10.41 9.67
CA SER A 82 -7.54 11.80 9.38
C SER A 82 -7.25 12.79 10.51
N GLU A 83 -7.00 12.30 11.73
CA GLU A 83 -6.65 13.11 12.90
C GLU A 83 -5.13 13.31 13.04
N SER A 84 -4.34 12.45 12.43
CA SER A 84 -2.88 12.42 12.62
C SER A 84 -2.06 12.74 11.37
N PHE A 85 -2.69 12.74 10.18
CA PHE A 85 -1.94 12.86 8.93
C PHE A 85 -2.28 14.13 8.16
N ASP A 86 -1.24 14.79 7.65
CA ASP A 86 -1.37 16.02 6.86
C ASP A 86 -1.72 15.72 5.40
N ALA A 87 -2.73 16.41 4.88
CA ALA A 87 -3.27 16.16 3.54
C ALA A 87 -2.32 16.56 2.42
N ASN A 88 -1.59 17.67 2.59
CA ASN A 88 -0.60 18.12 1.60
C ASN A 88 0.58 17.16 1.54
N SER A 89 1.06 16.70 2.69
CA SER A 89 2.11 15.69 2.79
C SER A 89 1.68 14.37 2.12
N TYR A 90 0.43 13.94 2.33
CA TYR A 90 -0.09 12.75 1.67
C TYR A 90 -0.05 12.88 0.14
N ILE A 91 -0.59 13.99 -0.38
CA ILE A 91 -0.61 14.26 -1.82
C ILE A 91 0.82 14.40 -2.39
N LEU A 92 1.73 15.01 -1.65
CA LEU A 92 3.12 15.14 -2.08
C LEU A 92 3.79 13.78 -2.23
N MET A 93 3.62 12.89 -1.23
CA MET A 93 4.19 11.54 -1.27
C MET A 93 3.59 10.69 -2.40
N THR A 94 2.27 10.72 -2.60
CA THR A 94 1.65 9.98 -3.70
C THR A 94 2.10 10.50 -5.06
N LYS A 95 2.23 11.82 -5.22
CA LYS A 95 2.78 12.41 -6.45
C LYS A 95 4.24 12.03 -6.71
N ALA A 96 5.06 11.99 -5.65
CA ALA A 96 6.46 11.58 -5.80
C ALA A 96 6.54 10.13 -6.29
N MET A 97 5.72 9.22 -5.75
CA MET A 97 5.63 7.84 -6.22
C MET A 97 5.07 7.74 -7.65
N ASP A 98 4.01 8.47 -7.97
CA ASP A 98 3.39 8.45 -9.31
C ASP A 98 4.33 8.99 -10.41
N ASN A 99 5.22 9.91 -10.05
CA ASN A 99 6.19 10.50 -11.00
C ASN A 99 7.49 9.68 -11.11
N TYR A 100 7.73 8.78 -10.18
CA TYR A 100 8.92 7.92 -10.24
C TYR A 100 8.71 6.78 -11.23
N ASP A 101 9.59 6.72 -12.20
CA ASP A 101 9.68 5.63 -13.16
C ASP A 101 11.16 5.34 -13.42
N ALA A 102 11.64 4.23 -12.89
CA ALA A 102 13.04 3.81 -13.02
C ALA A 102 13.46 3.58 -14.50
N GLY A 103 12.50 3.25 -15.36
CA GLY A 103 12.74 2.98 -16.77
C GLY A 103 12.50 4.14 -17.73
N LYS A 104 12.03 5.29 -17.24
CA LYS A 104 11.48 6.38 -18.06
C LYS A 104 12.42 6.91 -19.15
N SER A 105 13.70 7.04 -18.88
CA SER A 105 14.64 7.68 -19.79
C SER A 105 15.36 6.68 -20.72
N MET A 106 15.63 5.47 -20.27
CA MET A 106 16.45 4.50 -20.98
C MET A 106 15.98 3.05 -20.88
N GLY A 107 14.81 2.85 -20.29
CA GLY A 107 14.31 1.50 -19.99
C GLY A 107 14.87 0.93 -18.69
N LEU A 108 14.14 -0.04 -18.12
CA LEU A 108 14.49 -0.62 -16.81
C LEU A 108 15.86 -1.29 -16.81
N ILE A 109 16.20 -1.99 -17.88
CA ILE A 109 17.50 -2.71 -18.00
C ILE A 109 18.66 -1.74 -17.93
N ASP A 110 18.60 -0.66 -18.71
CA ASP A 110 19.69 0.32 -18.78
C ASP A 110 19.82 1.13 -17.48
N SER A 111 18.70 1.39 -16.78
CA SER A 111 18.73 2.07 -15.49
C SER A 111 19.44 1.27 -14.40
N PHE A 112 19.55 -0.05 -14.56
CA PHE A 112 20.26 -0.94 -13.62
C PHE A 112 21.78 -0.98 -13.80
N LYS A 113 22.32 -0.47 -14.90
CA LYS A 113 23.78 -0.49 -15.20
C LYS A 113 24.65 0.13 -14.10
N SER A 114 24.13 1.12 -13.38
CA SER A 114 24.86 1.81 -12.32
C SER A 114 24.79 1.12 -10.96
N ILE A 115 23.96 0.10 -10.79
CA ILE A 115 23.75 -0.57 -9.50
C ILE A 115 24.96 -1.43 -9.18
N LYS A 116 25.58 -1.20 -8.02
CA LYS A 116 26.71 -1.97 -7.46
C LYS A 116 26.30 -2.86 -6.29
N ALA A 117 25.10 -2.62 -5.74
CA ALA A 117 24.60 -3.36 -4.61
C ALA A 117 24.15 -4.76 -5.01
N LYS A 118 24.29 -5.70 -4.09
CA LYS A 118 23.61 -6.99 -4.13
C LYS A 118 22.12 -6.79 -3.87
N LEU A 119 21.24 -7.49 -4.58
CA LEU A 119 19.80 -7.31 -4.52
C LEU A 119 19.09 -8.55 -3.99
N LEU A 120 18.18 -8.36 -3.05
CA LEU A 120 17.18 -9.35 -2.69
C LEU A 120 15.79 -8.77 -3.03
N ILE A 121 15.08 -9.43 -3.92
CA ILE A 121 13.73 -9.08 -4.32
C ILE A 121 12.78 -10.10 -3.69
N VAL A 122 11.83 -9.64 -2.89
CA VAL A 122 10.84 -10.49 -2.22
C VAL A 122 9.46 -10.09 -2.68
N GLY A 123 8.69 -11.04 -3.21
CA GLY A 123 7.28 -10.88 -3.54
C GLY A 123 6.41 -11.77 -2.66
N PHE A 124 5.13 -11.46 -2.60
CA PHE A 124 4.12 -12.28 -1.91
C PHE A 124 3.01 -12.67 -2.87
N TYR A 125 2.58 -13.93 -2.85
CA TYR A 125 1.54 -14.41 -3.77
C TYR A 125 0.22 -13.66 -3.65
N SER A 126 -0.13 -13.21 -2.44
CA SER A 126 -1.39 -12.51 -2.18
C SER A 126 -1.32 -11.00 -2.44
N ASP A 127 -0.14 -10.47 -2.82
CA ASP A 127 0.03 -9.04 -3.13
C ASP A 127 -0.51 -8.73 -4.53
N TRP A 128 -1.73 -8.22 -4.58
CA TRP A 128 -2.36 -7.81 -5.82
C TRP A 128 -2.09 -6.35 -6.20
N LEU A 129 -1.54 -5.56 -5.25
CA LEU A 129 -1.11 -4.17 -5.50
C LEU A 129 0.22 -4.14 -6.26
N TYR A 130 1.18 -4.95 -5.82
CA TYR A 130 2.46 -5.18 -6.49
C TYR A 130 2.65 -6.68 -6.73
N PRO A 131 2.01 -7.22 -7.78
CA PRO A 131 2.05 -8.66 -8.03
C PRO A 131 3.47 -9.17 -8.26
N PRO A 132 3.75 -10.44 -7.96
CA PRO A 132 5.08 -11.04 -8.07
C PRO A 132 5.77 -10.82 -9.42
N GLU A 133 5.01 -10.69 -10.49
CA GLU A 133 5.52 -10.42 -11.85
C GLU A 133 6.35 -9.14 -11.90
N ARG A 134 6.02 -8.12 -11.09
CA ARG A 134 6.82 -6.88 -11.00
C ARG A 134 8.20 -7.12 -10.39
N GLY A 135 8.28 -7.98 -9.37
CA GLY A 135 9.56 -8.43 -8.81
C GLY A 135 10.39 -9.23 -9.82
N LYS A 136 9.74 -10.05 -10.65
CA LYS A 136 10.40 -10.80 -11.72
C LYS A 136 11.00 -9.87 -12.80
N GLU A 137 10.33 -8.80 -13.18
CA GLU A 137 10.86 -7.79 -14.10
C GLU A 137 12.15 -7.16 -13.56
N ILE A 138 12.17 -6.81 -12.27
CA ILE A 138 13.35 -6.28 -11.57
C ILE A 138 14.49 -7.32 -11.57
N GLN A 139 14.18 -8.57 -11.26
CA GLN A 139 15.19 -9.66 -11.29
C GLN A 139 15.79 -9.85 -12.68
N LEU A 140 14.99 -9.83 -13.73
CA LEU A 140 15.48 -9.96 -15.10
C LEU A 140 16.41 -8.80 -15.49
N ALA A 141 16.05 -7.56 -15.12
CA ALA A 141 16.91 -6.40 -15.36
C ALA A 141 18.24 -6.50 -14.60
N ALA A 142 18.21 -6.98 -13.37
CA ALA A 142 19.42 -7.22 -12.57
C ALA A 142 20.32 -8.29 -13.21
N MET A 143 19.76 -9.42 -13.64
CA MET A 143 20.50 -10.51 -14.29
C MET A 143 21.17 -10.05 -15.60
N GLN A 144 20.47 -9.25 -16.42
CA GLN A 144 21.04 -8.74 -17.68
C GLN A 144 22.22 -7.77 -17.47
N ASN A 145 22.33 -7.20 -16.28
CA ASN A 145 23.45 -6.34 -15.89
C ASN A 145 24.49 -7.07 -15.01
N ASN A 146 24.43 -8.41 -14.90
CA ASN A 146 25.31 -9.22 -14.07
C ASN A 146 25.33 -8.80 -12.60
N ILE A 147 24.22 -8.24 -12.10
CA ILE A 147 24.08 -7.88 -10.69
C ILE A 147 23.84 -9.15 -9.87
N ASN A 148 24.58 -9.30 -8.77
CA ASN A 148 24.32 -10.38 -7.81
C ASN A 148 22.94 -10.16 -7.20
N SER A 149 21.96 -10.98 -7.60
CA SER A 149 20.56 -10.78 -7.23
C SER A 149 19.84 -12.10 -6.96
N SER A 150 18.89 -12.06 -6.06
CA SER A 150 18.01 -13.17 -5.71
C SER A 150 16.57 -12.72 -5.73
N TYR A 151 15.69 -13.55 -6.28
CA TYR A 151 14.25 -13.33 -6.28
C TYR A 151 13.54 -14.48 -5.56
N VAL A 152 12.69 -14.14 -4.61
CA VAL A 152 11.93 -15.09 -3.81
C VAL A 152 10.48 -14.68 -3.76
N ILE A 153 9.57 -15.63 -3.99
CA ILE A 153 8.12 -15.44 -3.78
C ILE A 153 7.73 -16.23 -2.54
N LEU A 154 7.07 -15.56 -1.60
CA LEU A 154 6.60 -16.14 -0.36
C LEU A 154 5.08 -16.26 -0.34
N ALA A 155 4.58 -17.27 0.35
CA ALA A 155 3.20 -17.26 0.79
C ALA A 155 3.04 -16.12 1.81
N GLY A 156 1.96 -15.36 1.69
CA GLY A 156 1.61 -14.29 2.63
C GLY A 156 0.13 -14.04 2.51
N ASP A 157 -0.57 -14.02 3.64
CA ASP A 157 -2.04 -13.99 3.67
C ASP A 157 -2.59 -12.56 3.79
N HIS A 158 -1.68 -11.58 3.96
CA HIS A 158 -2.03 -10.18 4.26
C HIS A 158 -1.93 -9.24 3.05
N GLY A 159 -1.82 -9.77 1.82
CA GLY A 159 -1.65 -8.96 0.62
C GLY A 159 -0.34 -8.18 0.63
N HIS A 160 -0.39 -6.92 0.22
CA HIS A 160 0.79 -6.05 0.24
C HIS A 160 1.40 -5.91 1.63
N ASP A 161 0.60 -5.86 2.68
CA ASP A 161 1.08 -5.71 4.06
C ASP A 161 1.83 -6.95 4.60
N SER A 162 1.91 -8.06 3.84
CA SER A 162 2.59 -9.29 4.26
C SER A 162 4.05 -9.07 4.68
N PHE A 163 4.75 -8.08 4.14
CA PHE A 163 6.13 -7.75 4.53
C PHE A 163 6.25 -7.17 5.95
N LEU A 164 5.15 -6.69 6.54
CA LEU A 164 5.10 -6.17 7.92
C LEU A 164 4.98 -7.29 8.95
N PHE A 165 4.62 -8.49 8.51
CA PHE A 165 4.44 -9.64 9.38
C PHE A 165 5.69 -10.54 9.36
N HIS A 166 6.33 -10.64 10.53
CA HIS A 166 7.55 -11.45 10.69
C HIS A 166 7.21 -12.95 10.73
N THR A 167 7.40 -13.63 9.61
CA THR A 167 7.42 -15.10 9.60
C THR A 167 8.85 -15.60 9.75
N ASP A 168 9.05 -16.78 10.34
CA ASP A 168 10.39 -17.41 10.45
C ASP A 168 11.07 -17.56 9.09
N LYS A 169 10.29 -17.91 8.06
CA LYS A 169 10.80 -18.08 6.69
C LYS A 169 11.29 -16.76 6.11
N TYR A 170 10.52 -15.68 6.26
CA TYR A 170 10.90 -14.35 5.79
C TYR A 170 12.16 -13.85 6.52
N SER A 171 12.19 -13.95 7.84
CA SER A 171 13.31 -13.55 8.67
C SER A 171 14.60 -14.33 8.34
N LYS A 172 14.51 -15.64 8.08
CA LYS A 172 15.66 -16.48 7.68
C LYS A 172 16.22 -16.05 6.32
N ILE A 173 15.36 -15.72 5.35
CA ILE A 173 15.80 -15.27 4.01
C ILE A 173 16.56 -13.95 4.11
N ILE A 174 16.00 -12.95 4.81
CA ILE A 174 16.66 -11.65 5.00
C ILE A 174 18.01 -11.84 5.73
N ARG A 175 18.01 -12.58 6.82
CA ARG A 175 19.26 -12.83 7.58
C ARG A 175 20.32 -13.48 6.73
N LYS A 176 19.97 -14.53 5.99
CA LYS A 176 20.92 -15.22 5.09
C LYS A 176 21.46 -14.27 4.03
N PHE A 177 20.63 -13.40 3.46
CA PHE A 177 21.05 -12.44 2.45
C PHE A 177 22.03 -11.40 3.02
N ILE A 178 21.81 -10.92 4.24
CA ILE A 178 22.68 -9.92 4.88
C ILE A 178 24.05 -10.53 5.24
N THR A 179 24.06 -11.81 5.61
CA THR A 179 25.30 -12.51 6.07
C THR A 179 26.08 -13.22 4.97
N SER A 180 25.56 -13.29 3.75
CA SER A 180 26.23 -13.87 2.58
C SER A 180 26.87 -12.79 1.73
#